data_eb08d57bef43b47bd353c3e06d5382ef
#
_entry.id   eb08d57bef43b47bd353c3e06d5382ef
#
_cell.length_a   1.000
_cell.length_b   1.000
_cell.length_c   1.000
_cell.angle_alpha   90.00
_cell.angle_beta   90.00
_cell.angle_gamma   90.00
#
_symmetry.space_group_name_H-M   'P 1'
#
loop_
_entity.id
_entity.type
_entity.pdbx_description
1 polymer ?
#
loop_
_entity_poly.entity_id
_entity_poly.type
_entity_poly.pdbx_seq_one_letter_code
_entity_poly.pdbx_strand_id
1 'polypeptide(L)'
;QVFLVLADLPTEDDESTGECIAGSLMFRSDTRLYGRHWGCTMQVDKLHFEACYYQGIEYCIRHGLQVFEPGAQGEHKIARGFIPTETRSAHWLNNSPYQEAIAQYVDHERKAINDYRKQLSSPYQENDQ
;
A
#
# COMPACT_ATOMS: atom_id res chain seq x y z
N GLN A 1 15.52 6.54 -0.14
CA GLN A 1 15.00 7.82 0.37
C GLN A 1 13.68 7.62 1.11
N VAL A 2 13.36 8.53 2.03
CA VAL A 2 12.08 8.55 2.77
C VAL A 2 11.23 9.67 2.21
N PHE A 3 9.94 9.38 2.03
CA PHE A 3 8.91 10.34 1.65
C PHE A 3 7.83 10.35 2.74
N LEU A 4 7.54 11.54 3.26
CA LEU A 4 6.53 11.75 4.29
C LEU A 4 5.42 12.65 3.73
N VAL A 5 4.19 12.26 3.99
CA VAL A 5 3.01 13.11 3.82
C VAL A 5 2.48 13.42 5.20
N LEU A 6 2.37 14.69 5.53
CA LEU A 6 1.80 15.17 6.80
C LEU A 6 0.49 15.91 6.51
N ALA A 7 -0.46 15.77 7.40
CA ALA A 7 -1.71 16.51 7.38
C ALA A 7 -1.86 17.30 8.66
N ASP A 8 -2.02 18.60 8.51
CA ASP A 8 -2.14 19.56 9.60
C ASP A 8 -3.56 20.14 9.62
N LEU A 9 -4.03 20.54 10.80
CA LEU A 9 -5.25 21.32 10.91
C LEU A 9 -5.03 22.72 10.31
N PRO A 10 -6.05 23.28 9.61
CA PRO A 10 -5.95 24.65 9.14
C PRO A 10 -5.84 25.62 10.31
N THR A 11 -5.03 26.64 10.18
CA THR A 11 -4.91 27.76 11.14
C THR A 11 -5.58 29.00 10.55
N GLU A 12 -6.03 29.90 11.45
CA GLU A 12 -6.62 31.18 11.00
C GLU A 12 -5.57 32.11 10.36
N ASP A 13 -4.30 31.92 10.72
CA ASP A 13 -3.16 32.67 10.19
C ASP A 13 -2.39 31.81 9.18
N ASP A 14 -2.26 32.30 7.96
CA ASP A 14 -1.59 31.62 6.83
C ASP A 14 -0.08 31.37 7.05
N GLU A 15 0.51 31.94 8.10
CA GLU A 15 1.94 31.82 8.44
C GLU A 15 2.25 30.74 9.50
N SER A 16 1.26 30.15 10.16
CA SER A 16 1.49 29.15 11.19
C SER A 16 1.20 27.75 10.68
N THR A 17 2.13 26.80 10.94
CA THR A 17 1.84 25.37 10.74
C THR A 17 0.85 24.92 11.81
N GLY A 18 -0.29 24.37 11.40
CA GLY A 18 -1.29 23.82 12.30
C GLY A 18 -0.79 22.59 13.07
N GLU A 19 -1.61 22.11 13.96
CA GLU A 19 -1.33 20.84 14.66
C GLU A 19 -1.35 19.68 13.66
N CYS A 20 -0.26 18.91 13.63
CA CYS A 20 -0.16 17.71 12.78
C CYS A 20 -1.08 16.60 13.32
N ILE A 21 -2.08 16.23 12.55
CA ILE A 21 -3.11 15.26 12.93
C ILE A 21 -2.93 13.89 12.28
N ALA A 22 -2.15 13.81 11.21
CA ALA A 22 -1.93 12.54 10.52
C ALA A 22 -0.64 12.54 9.71
N GLY A 23 -0.13 11.33 9.42
CA GLY A 23 1.03 11.18 8.55
C GLY A 23 1.10 9.82 7.87
N SER A 24 1.66 9.81 6.68
CA SER A 24 1.99 8.62 5.90
C SER A 24 3.48 8.56 5.62
N LEU A 25 4.09 7.42 5.91
CA LEU A 25 5.50 7.14 5.66
C LEU A 25 5.65 6.21 4.47
N MET A 26 6.46 6.61 3.51
CA MET A 26 6.79 5.83 2.33
C MET A 26 8.30 5.77 2.11
N PHE A 27 8.77 4.71 1.46
CA PHE A 27 10.16 4.58 1.04
C PHE A 27 10.26 4.70 -0.47
N ARG A 28 11.32 5.32 -0.95
CA ARG A 28 11.59 5.49 -2.37
C ARG A 28 12.90 4.81 -2.78
N SER A 29 12.88 4.07 -3.88
CA SER A 29 14.04 3.72 -4.70
C SER A 29 14.13 4.64 -5.92
N ASP A 30 15.01 4.34 -6.87
CA ASP A 30 15.18 5.14 -8.09
C ASP A 30 13.92 5.09 -8.98
N THR A 31 13.19 3.97 -8.97
CA THR A 31 12.06 3.73 -9.89
C THR A 31 10.74 3.44 -9.19
N ARG A 32 10.73 3.26 -7.87
CA ARG A 32 9.56 2.79 -7.13
C ARG A 32 9.31 3.59 -5.85
N LEU A 33 8.04 3.69 -5.49
CA LEU A 33 7.57 4.18 -4.19
C LEU A 33 6.90 3.02 -3.42
N TYR A 34 7.14 2.94 -2.12
CA TYR A 34 6.63 1.90 -1.24
C TYR A 34 5.88 2.52 -0.06
N GLY A 35 4.57 2.38 -0.01
CA GLY A 35 3.75 2.74 1.15
C GLY A 35 4.06 1.81 2.32
N ARG A 36 4.28 2.37 3.52
CA ARG A 36 4.71 1.56 4.66
C ARG A 36 3.88 1.75 5.91
N HIS A 37 3.73 2.96 6.39
CA HIS A 37 3.04 3.25 7.64
C HIS A 37 2.07 4.41 7.48
N TRP A 38 1.00 4.35 8.23
CA TRP A 38 0.02 5.39 8.41
C TRP A 38 -0.26 5.56 9.90
N GLY A 39 -0.47 6.80 10.34
CA GLY A 39 -0.93 7.11 11.68
C GLY A 39 -1.73 8.41 11.68
N CYS A 40 -2.69 8.50 12.60
CA CYS A 40 -3.45 9.72 12.84
C CYS A 40 -3.80 9.86 14.33
N THR A 41 -3.86 11.08 14.81
CA THR A 41 -4.35 11.44 16.14
C THR A 41 -5.84 11.78 16.09
N MET A 42 -6.33 12.20 14.92
CA MET A 42 -7.72 12.55 14.67
C MET A 42 -8.22 11.81 13.43
N GLN A 43 -9.42 11.25 13.50
CA GLN A 43 -10.04 10.59 12.36
C GLN A 43 -10.79 11.61 11.50
N VAL A 44 -10.28 11.81 10.27
CA VAL A 44 -10.89 12.68 9.26
C VAL A 44 -11.30 11.82 8.06
N ASP A 45 -12.52 12.00 7.57
CA ASP A 45 -13.04 11.21 6.46
C ASP A 45 -12.14 11.34 5.23
N LYS A 46 -11.80 10.20 4.63
CA LYS A 46 -10.97 10.05 3.42
C LYS A 46 -9.51 10.52 3.54
N LEU A 47 -9.09 11.12 4.65
CA LEU A 47 -7.70 11.58 4.83
C LEU A 47 -6.68 10.47 4.63
N HIS A 48 -7.00 9.24 5.09
CA HIS A 48 -6.16 8.07 4.84
C HIS A 48 -5.91 7.82 3.34
N PHE A 49 -6.95 7.96 2.51
CA PHE A 49 -6.82 7.74 1.06
C PHE A 49 -6.01 8.84 0.41
N GLU A 50 -6.22 10.09 0.82
CA GLU A 50 -5.46 11.22 0.35
C GLU A 50 -3.98 11.05 0.65
N ALA A 51 -3.63 10.87 1.94
CA ALA A 51 -2.25 10.83 2.38
C ALA A 51 -1.50 9.56 1.96
N CYS A 52 -2.17 8.40 1.92
CA CYS A 52 -1.52 7.12 1.61
C CYS A 52 -1.52 6.75 0.14
N TYR A 53 -2.45 7.27 -0.67
CA TYR A 53 -2.57 6.86 -2.07
C TYR A 53 -2.47 8.04 -3.04
N TYR A 54 -3.31 9.06 -2.94
CA TYR A 54 -3.34 10.12 -3.94
C TYR A 54 -2.05 10.94 -3.93
N GLN A 55 -1.55 11.31 -2.77
CA GLN A 55 -0.26 12.01 -2.66
C GLN A 55 0.91 11.15 -3.15
N GLY A 56 0.88 9.85 -2.90
CA GLY A 56 1.88 8.91 -3.42
C GLY A 56 1.82 8.77 -4.95
N ILE A 57 0.63 8.70 -5.54
CA ILE A 57 0.42 8.66 -7.00
C ILE A 57 0.94 9.96 -7.64
N GLU A 58 0.54 11.11 -7.11
CA GLU A 58 0.99 12.41 -7.59
C GLU A 58 2.52 12.55 -7.51
N TYR A 59 3.09 12.12 -6.39
CA TYR A 59 4.55 12.10 -6.23
C TYR A 59 5.23 11.23 -7.29
N CYS A 60 4.70 10.02 -7.56
CA CYS A 60 5.25 9.14 -8.59
C CYS A 60 5.21 9.78 -9.98
N ILE A 61 4.09 10.39 -10.35
CA ILE A 61 3.92 11.08 -11.64
C ILE A 61 4.91 12.24 -11.76
N ARG A 62 5.00 13.08 -10.73
CA ARG A 62 5.88 14.26 -10.72
C ARG A 62 7.36 13.90 -10.82
N HIS A 63 7.76 12.75 -10.26
CA HIS A 63 9.17 12.31 -10.22
C HIS A 63 9.51 11.21 -11.23
N GLY A 64 8.58 10.83 -12.11
CA GLY A 64 8.80 9.81 -13.13
C GLY A 64 9.03 8.41 -12.56
N LEU A 65 8.48 8.10 -11.39
CA LEU A 65 8.56 6.75 -10.81
C LEU A 65 7.64 5.81 -11.59
N GLN A 66 8.11 4.58 -11.81
CA GLN A 66 7.42 3.61 -12.65
C GLN A 66 6.37 2.79 -11.90
N VAL A 67 6.56 2.60 -10.60
CA VAL A 67 5.72 1.72 -9.79
C VAL A 67 5.46 2.36 -8.43
N PHE A 68 4.21 2.27 -7.98
CA PHE A 68 3.82 2.54 -6.61
C PHE A 68 3.26 1.27 -5.97
N GLU A 69 3.91 0.81 -4.90
CA GLU A 69 3.48 -0.33 -4.09
C GLU A 69 2.83 0.19 -2.78
N PRO A 70 1.49 0.20 -2.68
CA PRO A 70 0.80 0.83 -1.55
C PRO A 70 0.69 -0.08 -0.31
N GLY A 71 1.40 -1.22 -0.29
CA GLY A 71 1.34 -2.22 0.76
C GLY A 71 0.39 -3.39 0.45
N ALA A 72 0.38 -4.43 1.31
CA ALA A 72 -0.16 -5.74 0.98
C ALA A 72 -1.70 -5.88 1.09
N GLN A 73 -2.39 -5.09 1.91
CA GLN A 73 -3.81 -5.32 2.23
C GLN A 73 -4.73 -4.22 1.69
N GLY A 74 -6.00 -4.57 1.47
CA GLY A 74 -7.11 -3.66 1.22
C GLY A 74 -7.62 -3.61 -0.21
N GLU A 75 -8.81 -4.18 -0.43
CA GLU A 75 -9.51 -4.19 -1.74
C GLU A 75 -9.83 -2.78 -2.24
N HIS A 76 -10.01 -1.81 -1.32
CA HIS A 76 -10.23 -0.41 -1.66
C HIS A 76 -9.12 0.21 -2.53
N LYS A 77 -7.93 -0.42 -2.60
CA LYS A 77 -6.83 -0.02 -3.49
C LYS A 77 -7.16 -0.30 -4.95
N ILE A 78 -7.84 -1.41 -5.22
CA ILE A 78 -8.23 -1.82 -6.59
C ILE A 78 -9.15 -0.76 -7.20
N ALA A 79 -10.11 -0.24 -6.44
CA ALA A 79 -10.98 0.84 -6.86
C ALA A 79 -10.23 2.16 -7.18
N ARG A 80 -8.96 2.27 -6.80
CA ARG A 80 -8.06 3.41 -7.06
C ARG A 80 -7.01 3.12 -8.12
N GLY A 81 -7.17 2.03 -8.87
CA GLY A 81 -6.29 1.68 -9.98
C GLY A 81 -5.08 0.82 -9.61
N PHE A 82 -4.93 0.41 -8.36
CA PHE A 82 -3.86 -0.52 -8.01
C PHE A 82 -4.18 -1.93 -8.49
N ILE A 83 -3.19 -2.57 -9.10
CA ILE A 83 -3.34 -3.90 -9.68
C ILE A 83 -2.78 -4.94 -8.71
N PRO A 84 -3.54 -5.98 -8.34
CA PRO A 84 -3.05 -7.08 -7.52
C PRO A 84 -1.87 -7.78 -8.19
N THR A 85 -0.71 -7.74 -7.55
CA THR A 85 0.53 -8.34 -8.06
C THR A 85 1.00 -9.43 -7.14
N GLU A 86 1.46 -10.55 -7.71
CA GLU A 86 2.01 -11.66 -6.94
C GLU A 86 3.34 -11.25 -6.29
N THR A 87 3.40 -11.40 -4.98
CA THR A 87 4.65 -11.27 -4.21
C THR A 87 5.03 -12.62 -3.63
N ARG A 88 6.33 -12.87 -3.48
CA ARG A 88 6.85 -14.14 -2.97
C ARG A 88 7.81 -13.88 -1.81
N SER A 89 7.70 -14.70 -0.79
CA SER A 89 8.66 -14.79 0.30
C SER A 89 9.14 -16.23 0.48
N ALA A 90 10.36 -16.40 0.96
CA ALA A 90 10.90 -17.71 1.29
C ALA A 90 11.32 -17.72 2.75
N HIS A 91 10.92 -18.77 3.48
CA HIS A 91 11.22 -18.94 4.87
C HIS A 91 11.86 -20.30 5.09
N TRP A 92 12.92 -20.34 5.86
CA TRP A 92 13.57 -21.58 6.25
C TRP A 92 13.33 -21.84 7.76
N LEU A 93 12.93 -23.05 8.07
CA LEU A 93 12.65 -23.52 9.43
C LEU A 93 13.63 -24.63 9.77
N ASN A 94 14.40 -24.44 10.85
CA ASN A 94 15.36 -25.44 11.30
C ASN A 94 14.63 -26.60 11.97
N ASN A 95 14.55 -27.76 11.29
CA ASN A 95 14.07 -29.05 11.83
C ASN A 95 12.89 -28.93 12.84
N SER A 96 11.94 -28.09 12.53
CA SER A 96 10.77 -27.87 13.37
C SER A 96 9.76 -29.00 13.18
N PRO A 97 9.18 -29.58 14.23
CA PRO A 97 8.08 -30.53 14.12
C PRO A 97 6.85 -29.94 13.41
N TYR A 98 6.82 -28.59 13.26
CA TYR A 98 5.76 -27.89 12.54
C TYR A 98 6.03 -27.71 11.03
N GLN A 99 7.18 -28.11 10.54
CA GLN A 99 7.60 -27.87 9.16
C GLN A 99 6.60 -28.47 8.16
N GLU A 100 6.14 -29.67 8.39
CA GLU A 100 5.17 -30.35 7.51
C GLU A 100 3.79 -29.67 7.56
N ALA A 101 3.32 -29.33 8.76
CA ALA A 101 2.04 -28.62 8.93
C ALA A 101 2.07 -27.23 8.28
N ILE A 102 3.18 -26.51 8.41
CA ILE A 102 3.37 -25.20 7.76
C ILE A 102 3.43 -25.34 6.23
N ALA A 103 4.12 -26.36 5.72
CA ALA A 103 4.18 -26.61 4.27
C ALA A 103 2.79 -26.88 3.68
N GLN A 104 1.98 -27.73 4.35
CA GLN A 104 0.59 -27.99 3.94
C GLN A 104 -0.28 -26.72 4.00
N TYR A 105 -0.14 -25.94 5.06
CA TYR A 105 -0.85 -24.65 5.19
C TYR A 105 -0.51 -23.69 4.06
N VAL A 106 0.79 -23.51 3.78
CA VAL A 106 1.27 -22.60 2.71
C VAL A 106 0.78 -23.05 1.33
N ASP A 107 0.72 -24.34 1.05
CA ASP A 107 0.19 -24.85 -0.21
C ASP A 107 -1.32 -24.61 -0.35
N HIS A 108 -2.06 -24.73 0.75
CA HIS A 108 -3.49 -24.40 0.76
C HIS A 108 -3.72 -22.89 0.56
N GLU A 109 -2.99 -22.07 1.32
CA GLU A 109 -3.06 -20.60 1.22
C GLU A 109 -2.70 -20.12 -0.18
N ARG A 110 -1.66 -20.67 -0.80
CA ARG A 110 -1.23 -20.32 -2.16
C ARG A 110 -2.35 -20.56 -3.19
N LYS A 111 -3.08 -21.67 -3.07
CA LYS A 111 -4.23 -21.96 -3.95
C LYS A 111 -5.35 -20.94 -3.72
N ALA A 112 -5.71 -20.70 -2.46
CA ALA A 112 -6.77 -19.76 -2.10
C ALA A 112 -6.45 -18.33 -2.59
N ILE A 113 -5.22 -17.86 -2.42
CA ILE A 113 -4.78 -16.52 -2.90
C ILE A 113 -4.82 -16.45 -4.42
N ASN A 114 -4.40 -17.50 -5.12
CA ASN A 114 -4.46 -17.52 -6.59
C ASN A 114 -5.89 -17.46 -7.11
N ASP A 115 -6.82 -18.16 -6.49
CA ASP A 115 -8.22 -18.13 -6.88
C ASP A 115 -8.89 -16.80 -6.53
N TYR A 116 -8.57 -16.24 -5.36
CA TYR A 116 -9.02 -14.91 -4.97
C TYR A 116 -8.53 -13.84 -5.95
N ARG A 117 -7.24 -13.86 -6.33
CA ARG A 117 -6.66 -12.90 -7.29
C ARG A 117 -7.38 -12.91 -8.64
N LYS A 118 -7.81 -14.08 -9.12
CA LYS A 118 -8.58 -14.20 -10.39
C LYS A 118 -9.95 -13.54 -10.31
N GLN A 119 -10.53 -13.40 -9.12
CA GLN A 119 -11.83 -12.77 -8.90
C GLN A 119 -11.73 -11.25 -8.77
N LEU A 120 -10.54 -10.72 -8.51
CA LEU A 120 -10.31 -9.30 -8.37
C LEU A 120 -10.18 -8.66 -9.76
N SER A 121 -11.04 -7.70 -10.07
CA SER A 121 -10.98 -6.90 -11.29
C SER A 121 -10.80 -5.42 -10.94
N SER A 122 -9.90 -4.75 -11.64
CA SER A 122 -9.74 -3.29 -11.53
C SER A 122 -10.64 -2.61 -12.55
N PRO A 123 -11.36 -1.53 -12.17
CA PRO A 123 -12.15 -0.76 -13.12
C PRO A 123 -11.31 -0.05 -14.20
N TYR A 124 -9.99 -0.02 -14.01
CA TYR A 124 -9.02 0.62 -14.93
C TYR A 124 -8.20 -0.39 -15.73
N GLN A 125 -8.45 -1.69 -15.62
CA GLN A 125 -7.87 -2.66 -16.53
C GLN A 125 -8.66 -2.63 -17.83
N GLU A 126 -8.00 -2.26 -18.92
CA GLU A 126 -8.54 -2.51 -20.26
C GLU A 126 -8.71 -4.03 -20.40
N ASN A 127 -9.93 -4.45 -20.76
CA ASN A 127 -10.16 -5.82 -21.18
C ASN A 127 -9.41 -5.99 -22.50
N ASP A 128 -8.25 -6.59 -22.49
CA ASP A 128 -7.59 -7.10 -23.69
C ASP A 128 -8.56 -8.10 -24.35
N GLN A 129 -9.26 -7.60 -25.37
CA GLN A 129 -10.06 -8.39 -26.29
C GLN A 129 -9.19 -8.93 -27.41
#